data_c4f0b12049e692935cbffdd3d1d9b86f
#
_entry.id   c4f0b12049e692935cbffdd3d1d9b86f
#
_cell.length_a   1.000
_cell.length_b   1.000
_cell.length_c   1.000
_cell.angle_alpha   90.00
_cell.angle_beta   90.00
_cell.angle_gamma   90.00
#
_symmetry.space_group_name_H-M   'P 1'
#
loop_
_entity.id
_entity.type
_entity.pdbx_description
1 polymer ?
#
loop_
_entity_poly.entity_id
_entity_poly.type
_entity_poly.pdbx_seq_one_letter_code
_entity_poly.pdbx_strand_id
1 'polypeptide(L)'
;MCIRDRAKVKFVHELVKWSSLDKLPKGSRILDVGCGIGGSSRILAEYYGFNVTGITISPAQVKRARELTPNGLNCNFQVMDALDLKFDEGSFDAVWSVEAGAHMNDKTRFADEMLRTLRPGGYLALADWNSRDLDAYPPSFFEKLVLKQLLEQWVHPNFISINEFSNILRTNENSSGRVISENWNSYTNPSWYDSIIEGIRRPFVILSLGPFAIVKSIREIPTILLMNWAFRKGLMEFGVYKCRG
;
A
#
# COMPACT_ATOMS: atom_id res chain seq x y z
N MET A 1 3.41 22.54 -2.90
CA MET A 1 3.09 21.10 -3.09
C MET A 1 3.98 20.54 -4.20
N CYS A 2 4.84 19.59 -3.89
CA CYS A 2 5.78 18.98 -4.84
C CYS A 2 5.03 18.14 -5.89
N ILE A 3 5.60 17.94 -7.10
CA ILE A 3 5.01 17.09 -8.15
C ILE A 3 4.70 15.68 -7.60
N ARG A 4 5.58 15.14 -6.79
CA ARG A 4 5.43 13.83 -6.13
C ARG A 4 4.25 13.80 -5.15
N ASP A 5 3.99 14.89 -4.42
CA ASP A 5 2.83 14.98 -3.51
C ASP A 5 1.53 14.99 -4.32
N ARG A 6 1.50 15.71 -5.44
CA ARG A 6 0.34 15.74 -6.34
C ARG A 6 0.03 14.38 -6.96
N ALA A 7 1.05 13.61 -7.34
CA ALA A 7 0.87 12.26 -7.87
C ALA A 7 0.27 11.31 -6.83
N LYS A 8 0.75 11.36 -5.57
CA LYS A 8 0.20 10.57 -4.47
C LYS A 8 -1.25 10.94 -4.15
N VAL A 9 -1.57 12.23 -4.10
CA VAL A 9 -2.94 12.71 -3.89
C VAL A 9 -3.85 12.21 -5.01
N LYS A 10 -3.40 12.34 -6.27
CA LYS A 10 -4.15 11.83 -7.43
C LYS A 10 -4.40 10.33 -7.32
N PHE A 11 -3.37 9.54 -6.97
CA PHE A 11 -3.51 8.10 -6.80
C PHE A 11 -4.58 7.73 -5.77
N VAL A 12 -4.59 8.39 -4.60
CA VAL A 12 -5.62 8.15 -3.57
C VAL A 12 -7.01 8.46 -4.11
N HIS A 13 -7.18 9.58 -4.81
CA HIS A 13 -8.47 9.95 -5.41
C HIS A 13 -8.95 8.94 -6.47
N GLU A 14 -8.05 8.45 -7.32
CA GLU A 14 -8.38 7.43 -8.33
C GLU A 14 -8.79 6.11 -7.66
N LEU A 15 -8.05 5.66 -6.64
CA LEU A 15 -8.37 4.43 -5.92
C LEU A 15 -9.70 4.55 -5.14
N VAL A 16 -9.99 5.71 -4.52
CA VAL A 16 -11.27 5.99 -3.86
C VAL A 16 -12.43 5.88 -4.84
N LYS A 17 -12.33 6.50 -6.02
CA LYS A 17 -13.36 6.44 -7.06
C LYS A 17 -13.52 5.01 -7.60
N TRP A 18 -12.42 4.36 -7.95
CA TRP A 18 -12.44 3.01 -8.50
C TRP A 18 -13.05 2.01 -7.51
N SER A 19 -12.75 2.13 -6.22
CA SER A 19 -13.31 1.29 -5.17
C SER A 19 -14.73 1.68 -4.73
N SER A 20 -15.25 2.80 -5.24
CA SER A 20 -16.55 3.38 -4.86
C SER A 20 -16.65 3.85 -3.40
N LEU A 21 -15.52 4.14 -2.75
CA LEU A 21 -15.51 4.73 -1.41
C LEU A 21 -16.08 6.15 -1.41
N ASP A 22 -16.01 6.86 -2.53
CA ASP A 22 -16.61 8.18 -2.72
C ASP A 22 -18.15 8.23 -2.52
N LYS A 23 -18.78 7.05 -2.54
CA LYS A 23 -20.23 6.89 -2.27
C LYS A 23 -20.57 6.79 -0.78
N LEU A 24 -19.58 6.64 0.07
CA LEU A 24 -19.80 6.60 1.51
C LEU A 24 -20.14 8.00 2.04
N PRO A 25 -21.04 8.12 3.03
CA PRO A 25 -21.36 9.39 3.65
C PRO A 25 -20.17 9.95 4.42
N LYS A 26 -20.13 11.28 4.57
CA LYS A 26 -19.19 11.92 5.48
C LYS A 26 -19.38 11.36 6.90
N GLY A 27 -18.27 11.25 7.63
CA GLY A 27 -18.28 10.64 8.97
C GLY A 27 -18.15 9.11 8.96
N SER A 28 -18.15 8.45 7.78
CA SER A 28 -17.88 7.01 7.71
C SER A 28 -16.54 6.64 8.35
N ARG A 29 -16.54 5.52 9.07
CA ARG A 29 -15.36 5.00 9.79
C ARG A 29 -14.50 4.19 8.84
N ILE A 30 -13.27 4.64 8.62
CA ILE A 30 -12.31 3.99 7.75
C ILE A 30 -11.14 3.48 8.58
N LEU A 31 -10.77 2.21 8.39
CA LEU A 31 -9.53 1.64 8.89
C LEU A 31 -8.47 1.72 7.78
N ASP A 32 -7.36 2.44 8.03
CA ASP A 32 -6.20 2.51 7.13
C ASP A 32 -5.11 1.57 7.67
N VAL A 33 -5.02 0.36 7.08
CA VAL A 33 -4.11 -0.70 7.52
C VAL A 33 -2.75 -0.52 6.88
N GLY A 34 -1.72 -0.36 7.73
CA GLY A 34 -0.38 -0.03 7.27
C GLY A 34 -0.25 1.44 6.85
N CYS A 35 -0.88 2.35 7.58
CA CYS A 35 -1.00 3.77 7.25
C CYS A 35 0.32 4.54 7.11
N GLY A 36 1.45 3.95 7.52
CA GLY A 36 2.73 4.62 7.54
C GLY A 36 2.69 5.93 8.35
N ILE A 37 3.10 7.03 7.75
CA ILE A 37 3.02 8.38 8.37
C ILE A 37 1.68 9.08 8.10
N GLY A 38 0.63 8.35 7.74
CA GLY A 38 -0.74 8.84 7.62
C GLY A 38 -1.04 9.69 6.38
N GLY A 39 -0.32 9.48 5.28
CA GLY A 39 -0.51 10.27 4.05
C GLY A 39 -1.89 10.08 3.44
N SER A 40 -2.28 8.84 3.15
CA SER A 40 -3.62 8.48 2.66
C SER A 40 -4.71 8.80 3.68
N SER A 41 -4.47 8.50 4.97
CA SER A 41 -5.43 8.78 6.04
C SER A 41 -5.87 10.24 6.06
N ARG A 42 -4.90 11.18 5.96
CA ARG A 42 -5.22 12.63 5.92
C ARG A 42 -5.99 13.03 4.68
N ILE A 43 -5.68 12.46 3.51
CA ILE A 43 -6.42 12.74 2.27
C ILE A 43 -7.86 12.24 2.38
N LEU A 44 -8.07 11.03 2.91
CA LEU A 44 -9.40 10.45 3.13
C LEU A 44 -10.24 11.31 4.10
N ALA A 45 -9.64 11.78 5.19
CA ALA A 45 -10.34 12.62 6.16
C ALA A 45 -10.61 14.03 5.62
N GLU A 46 -9.64 14.67 4.95
CA GLU A 46 -9.74 16.06 4.49
C GLU A 46 -10.70 16.22 3.31
N TYR A 47 -10.58 15.36 2.29
CA TYR A 47 -11.35 15.52 1.05
C TYR A 47 -12.71 14.81 1.07
N TYR A 48 -12.82 13.71 1.82
CA TYR A 48 -14.07 12.93 1.87
C TYR A 48 -14.81 13.06 3.19
N GLY A 49 -14.19 13.70 4.19
CA GLY A 49 -14.80 13.90 5.51
C GLY A 49 -14.96 12.62 6.33
N PHE A 50 -14.12 11.62 6.09
CA PHE A 50 -14.16 10.36 6.81
C PHE A 50 -13.51 10.45 8.20
N ASN A 51 -13.94 9.60 9.11
CA ASN A 51 -13.27 9.35 10.38
C ASN A 51 -12.26 8.21 10.19
N VAL A 52 -10.97 8.53 10.11
CA VAL A 52 -9.94 7.57 9.75
C VAL A 52 -9.15 7.11 10.98
N THR A 53 -9.11 5.81 11.20
CA THR A 53 -8.19 5.16 12.14
C THR A 53 -7.06 4.52 11.35
N GLY A 54 -5.86 5.07 11.45
CA GLY A 54 -4.67 4.52 10.82
C GLY A 54 -3.88 3.64 11.79
N ILE A 55 -3.46 2.48 11.33
CA ILE A 55 -2.60 1.58 12.11
C ILE A 55 -1.29 1.29 11.41
N THR A 56 -0.24 1.13 12.18
CA THR A 56 1.07 0.65 11.73
C THR A 56 1.80 0.01 12.89
N ILE A 57 2.67 -0.96 12.62
CA ILE A 57 3.49 -1.61 13.65
C ILE A 57 4.61 -0.70 14.21
N SER A 58 4.91 0.42 13.54
CA SER A 58 6.00 1.31 13.89
C SER A 58 5.58 2.47 14.81
N PRO A 59 6.01 2.52 16.07
CA PRO A 59 5.75 3.65 16.96
C PRO A 59 6.27 4.99 16.42
N ALA A 60 7.41 4.95 15.71
CA ALA A 60 8.01 6.14 15.10
C ALA A 60 7.12 6.71 13.99
N GLN A 61 6.50 5.84 13.18
CA GLN A 61 5.54 6.26 12.16
C GLN A 61 4.28 6.85 12.77
N VAL A 62 3.73 6.25 13.82
CA VAL A 62 2.56 6.79 14.56
C VAL A 62 2.86 8.17 15.11
N LYS A 63 4.02 8.34 15.77
CA LYS A 63 4.45 9.66 16.27
C LYS A 63 4.49 10.67 15.13
N ARG A 64 5.13 10.32 14.02
CA ARG A 64 5.26 11.21 12.85
C ARG A 64 3.92 11.50 12.18
N ALA A 65 3.02 10.51 12.10
CA ALA A 65 1.69 10.70 11.56
C ALA A 65 0.89 11.75 12.36
N ARG A 66 0.95 11.66 13.70
CA ARG A 66 0.30 12.63 14.61
C ARG A 66 0.88 14.04 14.45
N GLU A 67 2.21 14.17 14.38
CA GLU A 67 2.88 15.46 14.16
C GLU A 67 2.49 16.13 12.82
N LEU A 68 2.27 15.34 11.78
CA LEU A 68 1.92 15.82 10.44
C LEU A 68 0.42 16.07 10.25
N THR A 69 -0.40 15.69 11.22
CA THR A 69 -1.87 15.81 11.10
C THR A 69 -2.33 17.13 11.68
N PRO A 70 -3.01 17.97 10.88
CA PRO A 70 -3.59 19.22 11.38
C PRO A 70 -4.59 19.00 12.52
N ASN A 71 -4.61 19.91 13.48
CA ASN A 71 -5.60 19.89 14.54
C ASN A 71 -7.02 19.98 13.95
N GLY A 72 -7.93 19.14 14.48
CA GLY A 72 -9.32 19.09 14.03
C GLY A 72 -9.59 18.18 12.83
N LEU A 73 -8.55 17.60 12.21
CA LEU A 73 -8.73 16.57 11.18
C LEU A 73 -9.06 15.22 11.83
N ASN A 74 -10.10 14.55 11.37
CA ASN A 74 -10.60 13.29 11.92
C ASN A 74 -9.69 12.10 11.56
N CYS A 75 -8.45 12.14 12.06
CA CYS A 75 -7.47 11.04 11.93
C CYS A 75 -6.95 10.66 13.30
N ASN A 76 -7.02 9.38 13.62
CA ASN A 76 -6.40 8.79 14.80
C ASN A 76 -5.38 7.73 14.36
N PHE A 77 -4.22 7.65 15.06
CA PHE A 77 -3.17 6.72 14.70
C PHE A 77 -2.77 5.86 15.89
N GLN A 78 -2.64 4.55 15.67
CA GLN A 78 -2.34 3.55 16.70
C GLN A 78 -1.21 2.63 16.25
N VAL A 79 -0.42 2.18 17.23
CA VAL A 79 0.54 1.09 17.00
C VAL A 79 -0.22 -0.22 17.10
N MET A 80 -0.26 -0.98 16.01
CA MET A 80 -0.99 -2.24 15.96
C MET A 80 -0.43 -3.13 14.85
N ASP A 81 -0.45 -4.45 15.09
CA ASP A 81 -0.11 -5.44 14.06
C ASP A 81 -1.32 -5.65 13.13
N ALA A 82 -1.09 -5.59 11.83
CA ALA A 82 -2.11 -5.84 10.81
C ALA A 82 -2.57 -7.31 10.76
N LEU A 83 -1.79 -8.23 11.35
CA LEU A 83 -2.12 -9.64 11.46
C LEU A 83 -2.87 -10.00 12.76
N ASP A 84 -3.11 -9.00 13.64
CA ASP A 84 -3.78 -9.19 14.93
C ASP A 84 -4.50 -7.90 15.34
N LEU A 85 -5.57 -7.55 14.62
CA LEU A 85 -6.33 -6.33 14.85
C LEU A 85 -7.16 -6.41 16.13
N LYS A 86 -7.00 -5.42 17.01
CA LYS A 86 -7.71 -5.34 18.30
C LYS A 86 -9.03 -4.53 18.17
N PHE A 87 -9.69 -4.65 17.03
CA PHE A 87 -11.02 -4.08 16.80
C PHE A 87 -12.06 -5.19 16.75
N ASP A 88 -13.27 -4.87 17.18
CA ASP A 88 -14.41 -5.78 17.08
C ASP A 88 -14.79 -6.02 15.61
N GLU A 89 -15.48 -7.12 15.35
CA GLU A 89 -16.04 -7.43 14.04
C GLU A 89 -16.99 -6.31 13.58
N GLY A 90 -16.97 -6.00 12.29
CA GLY A 90 -17.87 -5.00 11.72
C GLY A 90 -17.67 -3.57 12.20
N SER A 91 -16.50 -3.24 12.78
CA SER A 91 -16.24 -1.91 13.36
C SER A 91 -16.13 -0.78 12.34
N PHE A 92 -15.85 -1.09 11.07
CA PHE A 92 -15.56 -0.09 10.05
C PHE A 92 -16.50 -0.17 8.84
N ASP A 93 -16.84 0.98 8.28
CA ASP A 93 -17.62 1.13 7.06
C ASP A 93 -16.79 0.80 5.82
N ALA A 94 -15.47 1.07 5.89
CA ALA A 94 -14.51 0.61 4.90
C ALA A 94 -13.14 0.31 5.51
N VAL A 95 -12.41 -0.58 4.85
CA VAL A 95 -11.00 -0.87 5.11
C VAL A 95 -10.19 -0.44 3.88
N TRP A 96 -9.15 0.31 4.14
CA TRP A 96 -8.20 0.84 3.17
C TRP A 96 -6.81 0.32 3.48
N SER A 97 -6.05 -0.07 2.46
CA SER A 97 -4.63 -0.41 2.63
C SER A 97 -3.86 -0.14 1.34
N VAL A 98 -2.73 0.55 1.44
CA VAL A 98 -1.86 0.87 0.30
C VAL A 98 -0.42 0.55 0.65
N GLU A 99 0.19 -0.34 -0.15
CA GLU A 99 1.60 -0.75 -0.03
C GLU A 99 1.95 -1.31 1.36
N ALA A 100 1.05 -2.09 1.96
CA ALA A 100 1.28 -2.72 3.25
C ALA A 100 1.33 -4.24 3.17
N GLY A 101 0.49 -4.86 2.36
CA GLY A 101 0.38 -6.31 2.25
C GLY A 101 1.65 -6.97 1.72
N ALA A 102 2.45 -6.26 0.90
CA ALA A 102 3.75 -6.75 0.45
C ALA A 102 4.69 -7.15 1.61
N HIS A 103 4.56 -6.48 2.76
CA HIS A 103 5.35 -6.76 3.97
C HIS A 103 4.78 -7.88 4.85
N MET A 104 3.55 -8.33 4.60
CA MET A 104 2.90 -9.35 5.41
C MET A 104 3.42 -10.74 5.02
N ASN A 105 3.87 -11.52 6.00
CA ASN A 105 4.31 -12.90 5.79
C ASN A 105 3.13 -13.87 5.65
N ASP A 106 1.98 -13.56 6.25
CA ASP A 106 0.74 -14.31 6.16
C ASP A 106 -0.34 -13.45 5.46
N LYS A 107 -0.48 -13.66 4.14
CA LYS A 107 -1.45 -12.93 3.31
C LYS A 107 -2.89 -13.31 3.63
N THR A 108 -3.11 -14.56 4.03
CA THR A 108 -4.44 -15.06 4.40
C THR A 108 -4.89 -14.39 5.70
N ARG A 109 -4.04 -14.42 6.73
CA ARG A 109 -4.35 -13.75 8.00
C ARG A 109 -4.54 -12.25 7.85
N PHE A 110 -3.77 -11.61 6.99
CA PHE A 110 -3.94 -10.19 6.65
C PHE A 110 -5.32 -9.90 6.04
N ALA A 111 -5.76 -10.73 5.10
CA ALA A 111 -7.09 -10.61 4.51
C ALA A 111 -8.19 -10.89 5.54
N ASP A 112 -8.03 -11.93 6.37
CA ASP A 112 -8.99 -12.31 7.41
C ASP A 112 -9.23 -11.15 8.39
N GLU A 113 -8.18 -10.54 8.92
CA GLU A 113 -8.30 -9.44 9.86
C GLU A 113 -8.97 -8.20 9.25
N MET A 114 -8.60 -7.83 8.01
CA MET A 114 -9.23 -6.71 7.32
C MET A 114 -10.73 -6.96 7.08
N LEU A 115 -11.10 -8.15 6.60
CA LEU A 115 -12.48 -8.48 6.28
C LEU A 115 -13.32 -8.67 7.55
N ARG A 116 -12.77 -9.25 8.60
CA ARG A 116 -13.42 -9.38 9.91
C ARG A 116 -13.84 -8.03 10.50
N THR A 117 -12.96 -7.03 10.40
CA THR A 117 -13.26 -5.70 10.94
C THR A 117 -14.21 -4.88 10.08
N LEU A 118 -14.48 -5.32 8.85
CA LEU A 118 -15.39 -4.68 7.93
C LEU A 118 -16.84 -5.06 8.23
N ARG A 119 -17.74 -4.07 8.32
CA ARG A 119 -19.16 -4.37 8.52
C ARG A 119 -19.77 -5.07 7.30
N PRO A 120 -20.84 -5.84 7.48
CA PRO A 120 -21.57 -6.42 6.34
C PRO A 120 -21.95 -5.35 5.31
N GLY A 121 -21.63 -5.59 4.03
CA GLY A 121 -21.81 -4.64 2.94
C GLY A 121 -20.83 -3.46 2.93
N GLY A 122 -19.87 -3.40 3.84
CA GLY A 122 -18.79 -2.43 3.85
C GLY A 122 -17.83 -2.60 2.67
N TYR A 123 -16.90 -1.68 2.48
CA TYR A 123 -16.00 -1.64 1.33
C TYR A 123 -14.56 -1.97 1.70
N LEU A 124 -13.93 -2.90 1.00
CA LEU A 124 -12.47 -3.05 1.00
C LEU A 124 -11.89 -2.34 -0.23
N ALA A 125 -10.86 -1.54 -0.03
CA ALA A 125 -10.02 -0.97 -1.07
C ALA A 125 -8.55 -1.19 -0.74
N LEU A 126 -7.84 -1.93 -1.57
CA LEU A 126 -6.44 -2.28 -1.36
C LEU A 126 -5.63 -2.05 -2.63
N ALA A 127 -4.39 -1.62 -2.47
CA ALA A 127 -3.40 -1.52 -3.54
C ALA A 127 -2.04 -2.00 -3.05
N ASP A 128 -1.42 -2.92 -3.79
CA ASP A 128 -0.16 -3.53 -3.31
C ASP A 128 0.75 -4.03 -4.43
N TRP A 129 1.97 -4.34 -4.05
CA TRP A 129 2.96 -4.97 -4.91
C TRP A 129 2.74 -6.47 -4.99
N ASN A 130 2.73 -6.96 -6.21
CA ASN A 130 2.54 -8.36 -6.53
C ASN A 130 3.64 -8.82 -7.50
N SER A 131 3.85 -10.12 -7.59
CA SER A 131 4.54 -10.70 -8.74
C SER A 131 3.52 -11.09 -9.82
N ARG A 132 3.95 -11.20 -11.07
CA ARG A 132 3.16 -11.96 -12.04
C ARG A 132 2.94 -13.39 -11.51
N ASP A 133 2.01 -14.09 -12.09
CA ASP A 133 1.79 -15.51 -11.80
C ASP A 133 3.06 -16.32 -12.21
N LEU A 134 3.87 -16.71 -11.20
CA LEU A 134 5.14 -17.38 -11.42
C LEU A 134 4.99 -18.87 -11.71
N ASP A 135 3.85 -19.46 -11.42
CA ASP A 135 3.53 -20.84 -11.76
C ASP A 135 3.10 -20.95 -13.23
N ALA A 136 2.25 -20.03 -13.68
CA ALA A 136 1.83 -19.98 -15.07
C ALA A 136 2.95 -19.47 -16.00
N TYR A 137 3.78 -18.54 -15.52
CA TYR A 137 4.88 -17.92 -16.25
C TYR A 137 6.18 -17.96 -15.45
N PRO A 138 6.88 -19.12 -15.43
CA PRO A 138 8.08 -19.31 -14.62
C PRO A 138 9.17 -18.27 -14.92
N PRO A 139 9.81 -17.72 -13.89
CA PRO A 139 10.85 -16.72 -14.07
C PRO A 139 12.12 -17.34 -14.65
N SER A 140 12.75 -16.62 -15.59
CA SER A 140 14.08 -16.94 -16.10
C SER A 140 15.13 -16.87 -14.98
N PHE A 141 16.33 -17.37 -15.25
CA PHE A 141 17.44 -17.31 -14.28
C PHE A 141 17.72 -15.87 -13.80
N PHE A 142 17.75 -14.92 -14.73
CA PHE A 142 17.98 -13.52 -14.38
C PHE A 142 16.83 -12.92 -13.56
N GLU A 143 15.58 -13.20 -13.93
CA GLU A 143 14.41 -12.75 -13.16
C GLU A 143 14.40 -13.31 -11.73
N LYS A 144 14.84 -14.55 -11.53
CA LYS A 144 15.02 -15.14 -10.19
C LYS A 144 16.04 -14.35 -9.35
N LEU A 145 17.14 -13.94 -9.95
CA LEU A 145 18.14 -13.10 -9.27
C LEU A 145 17.58 -11.74 -8.91
N VAL A 146 16.81 -11.13 -9.81
CA VAL A 146 16.15 -9.84 -9.55
C VAL A 146 15.15 -9.98 -8.42
N LEU A 147 14.25 -10.97 -8.45
CA LEU A 147 13.27 -11.20 -7.37
C LEU A 147 13.98 -11.41 -6.03
N LYS A 148 15.03 -12.25 -6.01
CA LYS A 148 15.82 -12.46 -4.80
C LYS A 148 16.40 -11.16 -4.26
N GLN A 149 17.01 -10.33 -5.11
CA GLN A 149 17.55 -9.03 -4.72
C GLN A 149 16.48 -8.10 -4.15
N LEU A 150 15.29 -8.06 -4.76
CA LEU A 150 14.18 -7.22 -4.30
C LEU A 150 13.65 -7.67 -2.93
N LEU A 151 13.49 -8.98 -2.73
CA LEU A 151 13.03 -9.55 -1.47
C LEU A 151 14.04 -9.30 -0.33
N GLU A 152 15.33 -9.56 -0.58
CA GLU A 152 16.37 -9.43 0.44
C GLU A 152 16.66 -7.97 0.82
N GLN A 153 16.69 -7.06 -0.14
CA GLN A 153 17.06 -5.66 0.10
C GLN A 153 16.06 -4.94 1.00
N TRP A 154 14.76 -5.21 0.84
CA TRP A 154 13.70 -4.57 1.61
C TRP A 154 13.02 -5.50 2.61
N VAL A 155 13.61 -6.67 2.82
CA VAL A 155 13.12 -7.67 3.80
C VAL A 155 11.63 -7.98 3.57
N HIS A 156 11.27 -8.16 2.29
CA HIS A 156 9.93 -8.61 1.94
C HIS A 156 9.81 -10.13 2.04
N PRO A 157 8.68 -10.64 2.48
CA PRO A 157 8.30 -12.02 2.23
C PRO A 157 8.05 -12.23 0.72
N ASN A 158 7.78 -13.46 0.32
CA ASN A 158 7.46 -13.75 -1.08
C ASN A 158 6.27 -12.94 -1.57
N PHE A 159 6.40 -12.37 -2.77
CA PHE A 159 5.29 -11.76 -3.46
C PHE A 159 4.37 -12.85 -4.02
N ILE A 160 3.09 -12.59 -4.00
CA ILE A 160 2.06 -13.43 -4.62
C ILE A 160 1.45 -12.71 -5.82
N SER A 161 0.81 -13.45 -6.71
CA SER A 161 0.16 -12.86 -7.88
C SER A 161 -1.15 -12.13 -7.51
N ILE A 162 -1.60 -11.24 -8.40
CA ILE A 162 -2.91 -10.58 -8.26
C ILE A 162 -4.04 -11.61 -8.18
N ASN A 163 -3.95 -12.69 -8.97
CA ASN A 163 -4.95 -13.74 -8.96
C ASN A 163 -4.97 -14.51 -7.64
N GLU A 164 -3.81 -14.85 -7.11
CA GLU A 164 -3.67 -15.56 -5.84
C GLU A 164 -4.26 -14.75 -4.69
N PHE A 165 -3.90 -13.46 -4.57
CA PHE A 165 -4.48 -12.62 -3.53
C PHE A 165 -5.98 -12.38 -3.71
N SER A 166 -6.44 -12.24 -4.96
CA SER A 166 -7.88 -12.16 -5.26
C SER A 166 -8.63 -13.43 -4.84
N ASN A 167 -8.02 -14.61 -4.95
CA ASN A 167 -8.60 -15.86 -4.50
C ASN A 167 -8.68 -15.92 -2.97
N ILE A 168 -7.63 -15.49 -2.26
CA ILE A 168 -7.65 -15.38 -0.80
C ILE A 168 -8.82 -14.49 -0.35
N LEU A 169 -8.99 -13.31 -0.93
CA LEU A 169 -10.11 -12.43 -0.62
C LEU A 169 -11.48 -13.04 -0.99
N ARG A 170 -11.57 -13.78 -2.11
CA ARG A 170 -12.84 -14.35 -2.59
C ARG A 170 -13.31 -15.51 -1.73
N THR A 171 -12.41 -16.35 -1.25
CA THR A 171 -12.72 -17.54 -0.45
C THR A 171 -12.87 -17.25 1.04
N ASN A 172 -12.64 -16.01 1.45
CA ASN A 172 -12.80 -15.60 2.84
C ASN A 172 -14.29 -15.59 3.24
N GLU A 173 -14.61 -16.12 4.42
CA GLU A 173 -15.98 -16.23 4.93
C GLU A 173 -16.68 -14.88 5.16
N ASN A 174 -15.90 -13.82 5.48
CA ASN A 174 -16.39 -12.47 5.69
C ASN A 174 -16.45 -11.65 4.39
N SER A 175 -16.23 -12.28 3.23
CA SER A 175 -16.30 -11.63 1.92
C SER A 175 -17.61 -11.98 1.23
N SER A 176 -18.19 -11.04 0.51
CA SER A 176 -19.31 -11.31 -0.41
C SER A 176 -18.96 -12.27 -1.56
N GLY A 177 -17.70 -12.71 -1.65
CA GLY A 177 -17.17 -13.55 -2.72
C GLY A 177 -16.96 -12.82 -4.06
N ARG A 178 -17.43 -11.57 -4.20
CA ARG A 178 -17.24 -10.76 -5.41
C ARG A 178 -16.05 -9.82 -5.27
N VAL A 179 -14.90 -10.29 -5.72
CA VAL A 179 -13.65 -9.52 -5.75
C VAL A 179 -13.39 -9.03 -7.17
N ILE A 180 -13.06 -7.74 -7.30
CA ILE A 180 -12.60 -7.12 -8.54
C ILE A 180 -11.17 -6.67 -8.31
N SER A 181 -10.28 -7.07 -9.21
CA SER A 181 -8.86 -6.68 -9.19
C SER A 181 -8.39 -6.23 -10.55
N GLU A 182 -7.44 -5.32 -10.58
CA GLU A 182 -6.80 -4.80 -11.79
C GLU A 182 -5.30 -4.63 -11.57
N ASN A 183 -4.55 -4.68 -12.67
CA ASN A 183 -3.13 -4.32 -12.69
C ASN A 183 -2.98 -2.84 -13.09
N TRP A 184 -2.48 -2.03 -12.17
CA TRP A 184 -2.29 -0.59 -12.36
C TRP A 184 -0.85 -0.20 -12.70
N ASN A 185 -0.04 -1.07 -13.25
CA ASN A 185 1.32 -0.75 -13.67
C ASN A 185 1.41 0.48 -14.57
N SER A 186 0.45 0.64 -15.49
CA SER A 186 0.40 1.79 -16.38
C SER A 186 0.27 3.14 -15.66
N TYR A 187 -0.38 3.15 -14.49
CA TYR A 187 -0.55 4.34 -13.65
C TYR A 187 0.64 4.59 -12.72
N THR A 188 1.31 3.53 -12.26
CA THR A 188 2.37 3.62 -11.24
C THR A 188 3.77 3.66 -11.82
N ASN A 189 4.02 3.03 -12.98
CA ASN A 189 5.32 3.00 -13.63
C ASN A 189 5.96 4.38 -13.83
N PRO A 190 5.25 5.44 -14.23
CA PRO A 190 5.84 6.79 -14.33
C PRO A 190 6.41 7.29 -13.01
N SER A 191 5.79 6.95 -11.88
CA SER A 191 6.23 7.38 -10.55
C SER A 191 7.58 6.80 -10.14
N TRP A 192 7.91 5.59 -10.59
CA TRP A 192 9.23 4.98 -10.38
C TRP A 192 10.33 5.74 -11.12
N TYR A 193 10.08 6.04 -12.38
CA TYR A 193 11.01 6.83 -13.19
C TYR A 193 11.22 8.22 -12.59
N ASP A 194 10.15 8.91 -12.22
CA ASP A 194 10.22 10.23 -11.59
C ASP A 194 10.98 10.19 -10.25
N SER A 195 10.82 9.12 -9.48
CA SER A 195 11.55 8.95 -8.21
C SER A 195 13.06 8.80 -8.44
N ILE A 196 13.48 8.08 -9.48
CA ILE A 196 14.88 7.92 -9.86
C ILE A 196 15.45 9.26 -10.35
N ILE A 197 14.74 9.93 -11.25
CA ILE A 197 15.17 11.22 -11.82
C ILE A 197 15.26 12.29 -10.75
N GLU A 198 14.32 12.35 -9.82
CA GLU A 198 14.33 13.33 -8.72
C GLU A 198 15.52 13.09 -7.78
N GLY A 199 15.86 11.82 -7.49
CA GLY A 199 17.07 11.48 -6.73
C GLY A 199 18.35 11.96 -7.43
N ILE A 200 18.43 11.82 -8.76
CA ILE A 200 19.58 12.27 -9.56
C ILE A 200 19.62 13.81 -9.64
N ARG A 201 18.50 14.48 -9.76
CA ARG A 201 18.41 15.94 -9.89
C ARG A 201 18.72 16.71 -8.60
N ARG A 202 18.64 16.04 -7.45
CA ARG A 202 18.86 16.67 -6.14
C ARG A 202 20.02 16.04 -5.36
N PRO A 203 21.22 15.92 -5.94
CA PRO A 203 22.35 15.31 -5.25
C PRO A 203 22.72 16.09 -3.98
N PHE A 204 22.56 17.41 -3.98
CA PHE A 204 22.84 18.25 -2.81
C PHE A 204 21.93 17.97 -1.61
N VAL A 205 20.69 17.50 -1.84
CA VAL A 205 19.80 17.08 -0.73
C VAL A 205 20.35 15.81 -0.08
N ILE A 206 20.82 14.85 -0.87
CA ILE A 206 21.46 13.62 -0.35
C ILE A 206 22.75 13.98 0.38
N LEU A 207 23.57 14.85 -0.19
CA LEU A 207 24.82 15.33 0.42
C LEU A 207 24.58 16.07 1.75
N SER A 208 23.51 16.88 1.84
CA SER A 208 23.16 17.61 3.07
C SER A 208 22.68 16.73 4.22
N LEU A 209 22.23 15.48 3.92
CA LEU A 209 21.80 14.51 4.93
C LEU A 209 22.97 13.75 5.60
N GLY A 210 24.22 14.03 5.17
CA GLY A 210 25.42 13.46 5.76
C GLY A 210 25.89 12.14 5.14
N PRO A 211 27.09 11.66 5.51
CA PRO A 211 27.75 10.53 4.85
C PRO A 211 26.97 9.21 4.95
N PHE A 212 26.24 8.98 6.03
CA PHE A 212 25.42 7.78 6.20
C PHE A 212 24.28 7.72 5.18
N ALA A 213 23.65 8.85 4.89
CA ALA A 213 22.58 8.93 3.89
C ALA A 213 23.12 8.72 2.47
N ILE A 214 24.33 9.17 2.17
CA ILE A 214 24.99 8.95 0.89
C ILE A 214 25.25 7.46 0.67
N VAL A 215 25.85 6.77 1.65
CA VAL A 215 26.13 5.33 1.58
C VAL A 215 24.83 4.54 1.40
N LYS A 216 23.79 4.88 2.18
CA LYS A 216 22.47 4.26 2.05
C LYS A 216 21.89 4.46 0.65
N SER A 217 21.91 5.68 0.12
CA SER A 217 21.40 6.00 -1.21
C SER A 217 22.13 5.25 -2.32
N ILE A 218 23.46 5.18 -2.26
CA ILE A 218 24.27 4.42 -3.23
C ILE A 218 23.88 2.94 -3.22
N ARG A 219 23.63 2.36 -2.05
CA ARG A 219 23.21 0.95 -1.89
C ARG A 219 21.80 0.71 -2.44
N GLU A 220 20.91 1.70 -2.37
CA GLU A 220 19.52 1.56 -2.77
C GLU A 220 19.28 1.80 -4.28
N ILE A 221 20.13 2.58 -4.95
CA ILE A 221 19.98 2.90 -6.38
C ILE A 221 19.86 1.64 -7.26
N PRO A 222 20.73 0.60 -7.15
CA PRO A 222 20.60 -0.59 -7.97
C PRO A 222 19.25 -1.29 -7.79
N THR A 223 18.76 -1.38 -6.55
CA THR A 223 17.49 -2.03 -6.23
C THR A 223 16.31 -1.26 -6.82
N ILE A 224 16.33 0.09 -6.76
CA ILE A 224 15.30 0.93 -7.38
C ILE A 224 15.30 0.76 -8.91
N LEU A 225 16.47 0.66 -9.54
CA LEU A 225 16.60 0.41 -10.98
C LEU A 225 16.05 -0.98 -11.36
N LEU A 226 16.38 -2.01 -10.56
CA LEU A 226 15.85 -3.36 -10.76
C LEU A 226 14.33 -3.41 -10.55
N MET A 227 13.79 -2.69 -9.57
CA MET A 227 12.35 -2.59 -9.37
C MET A 227 11.66 -1.93 -10.58
N ASN A 228 12.17 -0.79 -11.05
CA ASN A 228 11.64 -0.16 -12.26
C ASN A 228 11.70 -1.11 -13.47
N TRP A 229 12.79 -1.86 -13.64
CA TRP A 229 12.93 -2.86 -14.69
C TRP A 229 11.88 -3.98 -14.52
N ALA A 230 11.71 -4.50 -13.29
CA ALA A 230 10.77 -5.57 -12.99
C ALA A 230 9.31 -5.18 -13.29
N PHE A 231 8.89 -3.97 -12.92
CA PHE A 231 7.58 -3.45 -13.26
C PHE A 231 7.40 -3.25 -14.77
N ARG A 232 8.40 -2.72 -15.46
CA ARG A 232 8.34 -2.53 -16.93
C ARG A 232 8.29 -3.84 -17.71
N LYS A 233 8.88 -4.91 -17.17
CA LYS A 233 8.85 -6.26 -17.76
C LYS A 233 7.63 -7.08 -17.35
N GLY A 234 6.78 -6.56 -16.47
CA GLY A 234 5.65 -7.30 -15.92
C GLY A 234 6.04 -8.45 -15.01
N LEU A 235 7.28 -8.45 -14.49
CA LEU A 235 7.71 -9.39 -13.45
C LEU A 235 7.10 -9.00 -12.10
N MET A 236 7.01 -7.70 -11.86
CA MET A 236 6.29 -7.10 -10.74
C MET A 236 5.04 -6.39 -11.25
N GLU A 237 3.98 -6.47 -10.49
CA GLU A 237 2.69 -5.91 -10.78
C GLU A 237 2.19 -5.06 -9.62
N PHE A 238 1.49 -3.98 -9.92
CA PHE A 238 0.81 -3.17 -8.92
C PHE A 238 -0.68 -3.52 -8.97
N GLY A 239 -1.08 -4.40 -8.06
CA GLY A 239 -2.46 -4.87 -7.97
C GLY A 239 -3.32 -3.91 -7.17
N VAL A 240 -4.53 -3.66 -7.67
CA VAL A 240 -5.60 -3.01 -6.90
C VAL A 240 -6.76 -3.95 -6.74
N TYR A 241 -7.40 -3.90 -5.56
CA TYR A 241 -8.45 -4.83 -5.19
C TYR A 241 -9.60 -4.11 -4.52
N LYS A 242 -10.81 -4.52 -4.83
CA LYS A 242 -12.02 -4.12 -4.11
C LYS A 242 -12.96 -5.29 -3.93
N CYS A 243 -13.58 -5.36 -2.79
CA CYS A 243 -14.70 -6.25 -2.51
C CYS A 243 -15.65 -5.65 -1.47
N ARG A 244 -16.67 -6.39 -1.13
CA ARG A 244 -17.61 -6.10 -0.04
C ARG A 244 -17.45 -7.13 1.05
N GLY A 245 -17.68 -6.69 2.30
CA GLY A 245 -17.86 -7.60 3.43
C GLY A 245 -19.23 -8.24 3.47
#